data_d71b6ec954dddb422bff9e748e4e9222
#
_entry.id   d71b6ec954dddb422bff9e748e4e9222
#
_cell.length_a   1.000
_cell.length_b   1.000
_cell.length_c   1.000
_cell.angle_alpha   90.00
_cell.angle_beta   90.00
_cell.angle_gamma   90.00
#
_symmetry.space_group_name_H-M   'P 1'
#
loop_
_entity.id
_entity.type
_entity.pdbx_description
1 polymer ?
#
loop_
_entity_poly.entity_id
_entity_poly.type
_entity_poly.pdbx_seq_one_letter_code
_entity_poly.pdbx_strand_id
1 'polypeptide(L)'
;MEERRDYAVLRFVDQNGWSYMVNDYAKGCSLMEYIKQGIRVEKETVFDWIRQLSKQLEQYYRCGNEDAAYGYVNPYAVIITGDGMLCLLDINEPENEELLKQMKKKSFVCFL
;
A
#
# COMPACT_ATOMS: atom_id res chain seq x y z
N MET A 1 -4.92 18.40 7.63
CA MET A 1 -5.79 18.06 6.51
C MET A 1 -5.18 16.93 5.71
N GLU A 2 -5.91 15.86 5.51
CA GLU A 2 -5.44 14.72 4.73
C GLU A 2 -5.34 15.06 3.26
N GLU A 3 -4.16 14.86 2.67
CA GLU A 3 -4.03 14.91 1.24
C GLU A 3 -4.39 13.56 0.66
N ARG A 4 -5.53 13.50 0.02
CA ARG A 4 -5.95 12.29 -0.68
C ARG A 4 -5.71 12.48 -2.17
N ARG A 5 -5.08 11.49 -2.76
CA ARG A 5 -4.81 11.47 -4.19
C ARG A 5 -5.12 10.10 -4.74
N ASP A 6 -5.20 9.99 -6.06
CA ASP A 6 -5.40 8.72 -6.71
C ASP A 6 -4.06 7.98 -6.82
N TYR A 7 -4.07 6.75 -6.36
CA TYR A 7 -2.90 5.88 -6.44
C TYR A 7 -3.20 4.70 -7.32
N ALA A 8 -2.22 4.28 -8.11
CA ALA A 8 -2.28 2.98 -8.76
C ALA A 8 -1.96 1.92 -7.70
N VAL A 9 -2.90 1.06 -7.44
CA VAL A 9 -2.79 0.05 -6.39
C VAL A 9 -2.94 -1.34 -6.97
N LEU A 10 -2.39 -2.32 -6.25
CA LEU A 10 -2.56 -3.71 -6.61
C LEU A 10 -3.86 -4.23 -6.03
N ARG A 11 -4.64 -4.88 -6.87
CA ARG A 11 -5.86 -5.54 -6.47
C ARG A 11 -5.79 -7.00 -6.85
N PHE A 12 -6.23 -7.86 -5.97
CA PHE A 12 -6.19 -9.29 -6.20
C PHE A 12 -7.60 -9.83 -6.34
N VAL A 13 -7.79 -10.64 -7.37
CA VAL A 13 -9.07 -11.26 -7.67
C VAL A 13 -8.87 -12.76 -7.72
N ASP A 14 -9.67 -13.50 -6.98
CA ASP A 14 -9.64 -14.96 -6.99
C ASP A 14 -10.73 -15.47 -7.93
N GLN A 15 -10.34 -16.27 -8.91
CA GLN A 15 -11.26 -16.86 -9.85
C GLN A 15 -10.86 -18.30 -10.13
N ASN A 16 -11.76 -19.22 -9.96
CA ASN A 16 -11.55 -20.65 -10.27
C ASN A 16 -10.30 -21.23 -9.60
N GLY A 17 -10.05 -20.83 -8.36
CA GLY A 17 -8.88 -21.31 -7.63
C GLY A 17 -7.56 -20.63 -7.99
N TRP A 18 -7.61 -19.65 -8.88
CA TRP A 18 -6.44 -18.87 -9.29
C TRP A 18 -6.54 -17.46 -8.77
N SER A 19 -5.41 -16.92 -8.33
CA SER A 19 -5.31 -15.52 -7.95
C SER A 19 -4.72 -14.71 -9.10
N TYR A 20 -5.38 -13.63 -9.45
CA TYR A 20 -4.92 -12.71 -10.48
C TYR A 20 -4.68 -11.35 -9.86
N MET A 21 -3.61 -10.71 -10.31
CA MET A 21 -3.30 -9.36 -9.90
C MET A 21 -3.76 -8.41 -11.00
N VAL A 22 -4.55 -7.41 -10.64
CA VAL A 22 -5.01 -6.40 -11.58
C VAL A 22 -4.62 -5.03 -11.08
N ASN A 23 -4.35 -4.12 -11.99
CA ASN A 23 -4.13 -2.72 -11.65
C ASN A 23 -5.47 -2.05 -11.40
N ASP A 24 -5.51 -1.26 -10.36
CA ASP A 24 -6.70 -0.48 -10.03
C ASP A 24 -6.24 0.89 -9.53
N TYR A 25 -7.16 1.80 -9.41
CA TYR A 25 -6.88 3.13 -8.88
C TYR A 25 -7.77 3.36 -7.67
N ALA A 26 -7.15 3.82 -6.60
CA ALA A 26 -7.87 4.10 -5.38
C ALA A 26 -7.48 5.45 -4.81
N LYS A 27 -8.45 6.18 -4.33
CA LYS A 27 -8.22 7.44 -3.66
C LYS A 27 -7.96 7.21 -2.19
N GLY A 28 -6.86 7.75 -1.70
CA GLY A 28 -6.49 7.55 -0.32
C GLY A 28 -5.25 8.33 0.07
N CYS A 29 -4.62 7.90 1.13
CA CYS A 29 -3.33 8.43 1.56
C CYS A 29 -2.42 7.30 2.01
N SER A 30 -1.11 7.53 2.02
CA SER A 30 -0.18 6.52 2.47
C SER A 30 -0.30 6.30 3.98
N LEU A 31 0.10 5.14 4.44
CA LEU A 31 0.15 4.87 5.87
C LEU A 31 1.10 5.84 6.58
N MET A 32 2.19 6.22 5.90
CA MET A 32 3.12 7.20 6.47
C MET A 32 2.45 8.55 6.70
N GLU A 33 1.62 9.02 5.75
CA GLU A 33 0.84 10.25 5.93
C GLU A 33 -0.11 10.14 7.11
N TYR A 34 -0.74 9.00 7.24
CA TYR A 34 -1.64 8.71 8.34
C TYR A 34 -0.92 8.83 9.68
N ILE A 35 0.28 8.28 9.76
CA ILE A 35 1.12 8.33 10.96
C ILE A 35 1.58 9.76 11.24
N LYS A 36 2.03 10.48 10.21
CA LYS A 36 2.52 11.86 10.36
C LYS A 36 1.45 12.83 10.83
N GLN A 37 0.21 12.60 10.43
CA GLN A 37 -0.90 13.44 10.87
C GLN A 37 -1.34 13.15 12.30
N GLY A 38 -0.77 12.13 12.93
CA GLY A 38 -1.11 11.76 14.29
C GLY A 38 -2.52 11.24 14.45
N ILE A 39 -3.09 10.69 13.38
CA ILE A 39 -4.43 10.14 13.42
C ILE A 39 -4.45 8.93 14.35
N ARG A 40 -5.31 9.01 15.34
CA ARG A 40 -5.44 7.93 16.29
C ARG A 40 -6.20 6.77 15.67
N VAL A 41 -5.60 5.59 15.72
CA VAL A 41 -6.18 4.39 15.13
C VAL A 41 -6.51 3.40 16.24
N GLU A 42 -7.72 2.87 16.21
CA GLU A 42 -8.15 1.88 17.17
C GLU A 42 -7.44 0.55 16.94
N LYS A 43 -7.28 -0.19 18.03
CA LYS A 43 -6.58 -1.46 18.04
C LYS A 43 -7.20 -2.46 17.05
N GLU A 44 -8.52 -2.53 16.98
CA GLU A 44 -9.24 -3.40 16.06
C GLU A 44 -8.95 -3.06 14.61
N THR A 45 -8.83 -1.77 14.31
CA THR A 45 -8.49 -1.31 12.97
C THR A 45 -7.09 -1.74 12.58
N VAL A 46 -6.14 -1.62 13.50
CA VAL A 46 -4.76 -2.05 13.25
C VAL A 46 -4.71 -3.55 12.97
N PHE A 47 -5.40 -4.36 13.76
CA PHE A 47 -5.46 -5.81 13.53
C PHE A 47 -6.09 -6.15 12.18
N ASP A 48 -7.11 -5.41 11.80
CA ASP A 48 -7.77 -5.61 10.50
C ASP A 48 -6.82 -5.26 9.36
N TRP A 49 -6.07 -4.18 9.49
CA TRP A 49 -5.05 -3.80 8.50
C TRP A 49 -3.96 -4.85 8.36
N ILE A 50 -3.49 -5.40 9.47
CA ILE A 50 -2.48 -6.47 9.45
C ILE A 50 -3.03 -7.68 8.71
N ARG A 51 -4.27 -8.04 8.97
CA ARG A 51 -4.95 -9.15 8.31
C ARG A 51 -5.05 -8.93 6.80
N GLN A 52 -5.48 -7.74 6.40
CA GLN A 52 -5.58 -7.37 4.99
C GLN A 52 -4.22 -7.40 4.30
N LEU A 53 -3.21 -6.85 4.93
CA LEU A 53 -1.86 -6.83 4.39
C LEU A 53 -1.31 -8.25 4.21
N SER A 54 -1.47 -9.09 5.23
CA SER A 54 -1.02 -10.48 5.18
C SER A 54 -1.67 -11.25 4.04
N LYS A 55 -2.96 -11.05 3.85
CA LYS A 55 -3.71 -11.68 2.77
C LYS A 55 -3.22 -11.23 1.41
N GLN A 56 -3.00 -9.94 1.25
CA GLN A 56 -2.52 -9.40 -0.02
C GLN A 56 -1.11 -9.89 -0.35
N LEU A 57 -0.23 -9.97 0.63
CA LEU A 57 1.11 -10.50 0.43
C LEU A 57 1.07 -11.97 0.04
N GLU A 58 0.22 -12.75 0.66
CA GLU A 58 0.04 -14.16 0.30
C GLU A 58 -0.44 -14.29 -1.14
N GLN A 59 -1.42 -13.49 -1.53
CA GLN A 59 -1.93 -13.48 -2.91
C GLN A 59 -0.86 -13.03 -3.89
N TYR A 60 -0.04 -12.08 -3.51
CA TYR A 60 1.04 -11.59 -4.33
C TYR A 60 2.05 -12.70 -4.65
N TYR A 61 2.43 -13.49 -3.65
CA TYR A 61 3.31 -14.62 -3.86
C TYR A 61 2.67 -15.70 -4.72
N ARG A 62 1.38 -15.94 -4.53
CA ARG A 62 0.65 -16.91 -5.35
C ARG A 62 0.58 -16.53 -6.82
N CYS A 63 0.63 -15.25 -7.13
CA CYS A 63 0.65 -14.78 -8.52
C CYS A 63 2.02 -14.95 -9.19
N GLY A 64 2.99 -15.51 -8.51
CA GLY A 64 4.31 -15.79 -9.08
C GLY A 64 5.25 -14.60 -9.12
N ASN A 65 4.98 -13.56 -8.36
CA ASN A 65 5.80 -12.35 -8.33
C ASN A 65 6.82 -12.39 -7.19
N GLU A 66 7.51 -13.52 -7.05
CA GLU A 66 8.47 -13.73 -5.97
C GLU A 66 9.64 -12.75 -6.01
N ASP A 67 10.01 -12.29 -7.20
CA ASP A 67 11.10 -11.36 -7.39
C ASP A 67 10.69 -9.91 -7.17
N ALA A 68 9.44 -9.68 -6.97
CA ALA A 68 9.00 -8.33 -6.80
C ALA A 68 9.33 -7.83 -5.40
N ALA A 69 9.59 -6.58 -5.36
CA ALA A 69 10.16 -5.88 -4.24
C ALA A 69 9.23 -5.70 -3.04
N TYR A 70 8.23 -6.56 -2.87
CA TYR A 70 7.40 -6.51 -1.68
C TYR A 70 7.95 -7.31 -0.51
N GLY A 71 9.16 -7.78 -0.63
CA GLY A 71 9.99 -7.96 0.55
C GLY A 71 10.19 -6.65 1.30
N TYR A 72 9.84 -5.55 0.68
CA TYR A 72 9.84 -4.25 1.22
C TYR A 72 8.47 -3.68 1.44
N VAL A 73 7.66 -4.19 2.29
CA VAL A 73 6.46 -3.53 2.76
C VAL A 73 6.90 -2.41 3.69
N ASN A 74 6.59 -1.19 3.32
CA ASN A 74 6.93 -0.03 4.12
C ASN A 74 5.76 0.95 4.14
N PRO A 75 5.72 1.90 5.08
CA PRO A 75 4.58 2.80 5.23
C PRO A 75 4.29 3.69 4.03
N TYR A 76 5.25 3.87 3.13
CA TYR A 76 5.02 4.65 1.92
C TYR A 76 4.31 3.85 0.84
N ALA A 77 4.46 2.53 0.86
CA ALA A 77 3.90 1.63 -0.15
C ALA A 77 2.55 1.02 0.26
N VAL A 78 2.02 1.41 1.39
CA VAL A 78 0.72 0.97 1.88
C VAL A 78 -0.24 2.15 1.84
N ILE A 79 -1.34 1.99 1.15
CA ILE A 79 -2.34 3.05 0.94
C ILE A 79 -3.60 2.73 1.73
N ILE A 80 -4.06 3.70 2.49
CA ILE A 80 -5.34 3.61 3.20
C ILE A 80 -6.38 4.37 2.38
N THR A 81 -7.38 3.67 1.90
CA THR A 81 -8.43 4.25 1.08
C THR A 81 -9.46 5.00 1.93
N GLY A 82 -10.33 5.75 1.26
CA GLY A 82 -11.35 6.54 1.95
C GLY A 82 -12.34 5.71 2.75
N ASP A 83 -12.54 4.46 2.38
CA ASP A 83 -13.43 3.53 3.08
C ASP A 83 -12.68 2.67 4.12
N GLY A 84 -11.43 3.01 4.41
CA GLY A 84 -10.66 2.33 5.47
C GLY A 84 -9.99 1.04 5.06
N MET A 85 -9.98 0.74 3.77
CA MET A 85 -9.32 -0.46 3.26
C MET A 85 -7.83 -0.21 3.07
N LEU A 86 -7.05 -1.27 3.20
CA LEU A 86 -5.61 -1.20 3.00
C LEU A 86 -5.25 -1.82 1.66
N CYS A 87 -4.46 -1.11 0.86
CA CYS A 87 -4.04 -1.56 -0.47
C CYS A 87 -2.54 -1.42 -0.60
N LEU A 88 -1.93 -2.32 -1.38
CA LEU A 88 -0.52 -2.19 -1.73
C LEU A 88 -0.38 -1.28 -2.95
N LEU A 89 0.55 -0.36 -2.88
CA LEU A 89 0.90 0.51 -4.00
C LEU A 89 1.54 -0.33 -5.10
N ASP A 90 1.17 -0.07 -6.35
CA ASP A 90 1.83 -0.73 -7.47
C ASP A 90 3.15 -0.04 -7.76
N ILE A 91 4.25 -0.64 -7.31
CA ILE A 91 5.59 -0.06 -7.47
C ILE A 91 6.10 -0.14 -8.90
N ASN A 92 5.45 -0.90 -9.76
CA ASN A 92 5.84 -1.00 -11.17
C ASN A 92 5.21 0.09 -12.03
N GLU A 93 4.25 0.83 -11.47
CA GLU A 93 3.68 1.97 -12.15
C GLU A 93 4.66 3.14 -12.11
N PRO A 94 5.06 3.72 -13.26
CA PRO A 94 6.07 4.78 -13.27
C PRO A 94 5.72 5.98 -12.42
N GLU A 95 4.47 6.38 -12.38
CA GLU A 95 4.04 7.52 -11.55
C GLU A 95 4.24 7.24 -10.07
N ASN A 96 3.97 6.03 -9.65
CA ASN A 96 4.16 5.62 -8.25
C ASN A 96 5.63 5.51 -7.90
N GLU A 97 6.44 5.04 -8.81
CA GLU A 97 7.87 4.92 -8.62
C GLU A 97 8.50 6.28 -8.33
N GLU A 98 8.15 7.28 -9.12
CA GLU A 98 8.63 8.65 -8.93
C GLU A 98 8.17 9.21 -7.58
N LEU A 99 6.90 9.05 -7.28
CA LEU A 99 6.33 9.51 -6.02
C LEU A 99 7.01 8.87 -4.81
N LEU A 100 7.27 7.57 -4.90
CA LEU A 100 7.92 6.82 -3.83
C LEU A 100 9.36 7.31 -3.60
N LYS A 101 10.07 7.60 -4.67
CA LYS A 101 11.43 8.17 -4.58
C LYS A 101 11.43 9.51 -3.86
N GLN A 102 10.50 10.37 -4.20
CA GLN A 102 10.35 11.68 -3.56
C GLN A 102 10.04 11.56 -2.07
N MET A 103 9.14 10.65 -1.72
CA MET A 103 8.78 10.40 -0.33
C MET A 103 9.95 9.87 0.48
N LYS A 104 10.71 8.94 -0.08
CA LYS A 104 11.89 8.37 0.58
C LYS A 104 12.97 9.42 0.83
N LYS A 105 13.17 10.31 -0.13
CA LYS A 105 14.14 11.41 0.04
C LYS A 105 13.76 12.31 1.21
N LYS A 106 12.51 12.69 1.29
CA LYS A 106 12.00 13.52 2.38
C LYS A 106 12.15 12.83 3.73
N SER A 107 11.85 11.55 3.78
CA SER A 107 11.96 10.77 5.00
C SER A 107 13.41 10.63 5.44
N PHE A 108 14.31 10.39 4.50
CA PHE A 108 15.73 10.25 4.79
C PHE A 108 16.29 11.53 5.38
N VAL A 109 15.93 12.68 4.82
CA VAL A 109 16.35 13.98 5.32
C VAL A 109 15.85 14.20 6.75
N CYS A 110 14.65 13.75 7.06
CA CYS A 110 14.09 13.90 8.40
C CYS A 110 14.82 13.07 9.46
N PHE A 111 15.49 12.00 9.06
CA PHE A 111 16.26 11.15 9.98
C PHE A 111 17.69 11.63 10.19
N LEU A 112 18.13 12.54 9.39
CA LEU A 112 19.44 13.14 9.53
C LEU A 112 19.41 14.39 10.41
#